data_f779bc3295d70af1ec9fa9e3550c8a43
#
_entry.id   f779bc3295d70af1ec9fa9e3550c8a43
#
_cell.length_a   1.000
_cell.length_b   1.000
_cell.length_c   1.000
_cell.angle_alpha   90.00
_cell.angle_beta   90.00
_cell.angle_gamma   90.00
#
_symmetry.space_group_name_H-M   'P 1'
#
loop_
_entity.id
_entity.type
_entity.pdbx_description
1 polymer ?
#
loop_
_entity_poly.entity_id
_entity_poly.type
_entity_poly.pdbx_seq_one_letter_code
_entity_poly.pdbx_strand_id
1 'polypeptide(L)'
;MDKYTGKRLDGRYEIHELIGVGGMAYVYRAYDIIDDRTVAIKILKDEFLGNQDFIRRFKNESKAIAVLSHPNIVKVYDVSFGDRIQYIVEEYIDGITLKEYLDQQRELKWKEAVHFTLQILRALNHAHSKGIVHRDIKPQNIMLLQDGTIKVTDFGIARFSRSETRTMTDKAIGSVHYIAPEQARGEVADERADIYSVGVMLYEMLTGTLPFEADNAVSVAIMQLQADPKPPRDINPAIPEGLEEITMRAMQKNPDQRYQSAAEMLEDIEAFQRNPSISFQYKYFIDEKPTKYVNAISAVRNGRAPSYNDGYDYDDYEEEPPRRRQSSSGGNNKKTMMVVLGILAAFLIVALSIGIAAIFRSCSTQPDDTMTMPNLVGQLYTDVQNNEEYAFKFSVETREDSSQETGIILDQTPAAGMSVKKDGEVLLVVNSGAKTINVPDVTNYLQADAEQTLQNAGFETTVIEVPDDKIAAGYVTSTEPKGNATAPEGSTVKILVSTGPENEQIAVPNVIDKNIEAARTEIEAAGLQVGDVTLQDDSDKPENTVIETNPLPGVPVDPDTKVNIVV
;
A
#
# COMPACT_ATOMS: atom_id res chain seq x y z
N MET A 1 10.02 -37.96 -6.80
CA MET A 1 9.85 -38.07 -5.34
C MET A 1 10.10 -36.71 -4.75
N ASP A 2 9.22 -36.29 -3.89
CA ASP A 2 9.35 -35.04 -3.15
C ASP A 2 10.59 -35.04 -2.23
N LYS A 3 11.13 -33.86 -1.93
CA LYS A 3 12.44 -33.67 -1.26
C LYS A 3 12.46 -34.18 0.20
N TYR A 4 11.33 -34.16 0.89
CA TYR A 4 11.27 -34.36 2.35
C TYR A 4 10.47 -35.58 2.79
N THR A 5 9.55 -36.11 1.98
CA THR A 5 8.76 -37.30 2.29
C THR A 5 9.65 -38.50 2.65
N GLY A 6 9.31 -39.16 3.75
CA GLY A 6 10.06 -40.28 4.31
C GLY A 6 11.27 -39.89 5.17
N LYS A 7 11.55 -38.59 5.33
CA LYS A 7 12.63 -38.09 6.20
C LYS A 7 12.11 -37.75 7.59
N ARG A 8 13.04 -37.70 8.55
CA ARG A 8 12.77 -37.23 9.90
C ARG A 8 13.50 -35.92 10.15
N LEU A 9 12.76 -34.86 10.54
CA LEU A 9 13.32 -33.56 10.91
C LEU A 9 13.64 -33.54 12.40
N ASP A 10 14.83 -33.03 12.76
CA ASP A 10 15.36 -32.88 14.12
C ASP A 10 15.22 -34.14 15.01
N GLY A 11 15.16 -35.33 14.36
CA GLY A 11 14.98 -36.61 15.07
C GLY A 11 13.58 -36.80 15.67
N ARG A 12 12.65 -35.85 15.45
CA ARG A 12 11.32 -35.82 16.09
C ARG A 12 10.17 -35.96 15.11
N TYR A 13 10.20 -35.27 13.96
CA TYR A 13 9.05 -35.18 13.06
C TYR A 13 9.23 -36.08 11.85
N GLU A 14 8.44 -37.13 11.73
CA GLU A 14 8.43 -38.03 10.56
C GLU A 14 7.53 -37.47 9.46
N ILE A 15 8.12 -37.08 8.33
CA ILE A 15 7.38 -36.52 7.17
C ILE A 15 6.70 -37.65 6.40
N HIS A 16 5.37 -37.61 6.32
CA HIS A 16 4.60 -38.65 5.65
C HIS A 16 4.31 -38.30 4.19
N GLU A 17 3.67 -37.14 3.95
CA GLU A 17 3.25 -36.76 2.59
C GLU A 17 3.17 -35.25 2.44
N LEU A 18 3.33 -34.77 1.20
CA LEU A 18 3.13 -33.38 0.81
C LEU A 18 1.62 -33.15 0.66
N ILE A 19 1.05 -32.23 1.47
CA ILE A 19 -0.37 -31.88 1.46
C ILE A 19 -0.65 -30.52 0.85
N GLY A 20 0.39 -29.68 0.62
CA GLY A 20 0.20 -28.37 0.02
C GLY A 20 1.50 -27.72 -0.47
N VAL A 21 1.37 -26.87 -1.49
CA VAL A 21 2.47 -26.05 -2.03
C VAL A 21 2.04 -24.60 -2.01
N GLY A 22 2.49 -23.87 -1.00
CA GLY A 22 2.28 -22.43 -0.87
C GLY A 22 3.27 -21.59 -1.70
N GLY A 23 3.13 -20.28 -1.65
CA GLY A 23 4.06 -19.34 -2.31
C GLY A 23 5.49 -19.53 -1.80
N MET A 24 5.68 -19.50 -0.47
CA MET A 24 6.99 -19.53 0.18
C MET A 24 7.35 -20.86 0.84
N ALA A 25 6.40 -21.76 1.05
CA ALA A 25 6.62 -23.00 1.80
C ALA A 25 5.93 -24.21 1.17
N TYR A 26 6.49 -25.37 1.46
CA TYR A 26 5.85 -26.67 1.28
C TYR A 26 5.16 -27.06 2.57
N VAL A 27 3.96 -27.63 2.52
CA VAL A 27 3.20 -28.09 3.68
C VAL A 27 3.12 -29.60 3.65
N TYR A 28 3.56 -30.24 4.72
CA TYR A 28 3.60 -31.69 4.86
C TYR A 28 2.72 -32.16 6.00
N ARG A 29 2.04 -33.28 5.83
CA ARG A 29 1.54 -34.06 6.95
C ARG A 29 2.71 -34.86 7.55
N ALA A 30 2.88 -34.76 8.86
CA ALA A 30 3.94 -35.41 9.58
C ALA A 30 3.45 -35.97 10.92
N TYR A 31 4.28 -36.79 11.55
CA TYR A 31 4.00 -37.38 12.86
C TYR A 31 5.05 -36.93 13.87
N ASP A 32 4.61 -36.33 14.97
CA ASP A 32 5.45 -35.97 16.11
C ASP A 32 5.57 -37.17 17.03
N ILE A 33 6.73 -37.82 17.02
CA ILE A 33 6.98 -39.05 17.77
C ILE A 33 7.12 -38.83 19.29
N ILE A 34 7.34 -37.58 19.73
CA ILE A 34 7.47 -37.24 21.14
C ILE A 34 6.09 -37.03 21.75
N ASP A 35 5.25 -36.24 21.10
CA ASP A 35 3.93 -35.88 21.61
C ASP A 35 2.82 -36.77 21.06
N ASP A 36 3.17 -37.85 20.33
CA ASP A 36 2.27 -38.89 19.80
C ASP A 36 1.06 -38.29 19.07
N ARG A 37 1.32 -37.42 18.05
CA ARG A 37 0.26 -36.73 17.31
C ARG A 37 0.63 -36.46 15.86
N THR A 38 -0.39 -36.36 15.00
CA THR A 38 -0.24 -35.83 13.65
C THR A 38 -0.11 -34.31 13.68
N VAL A 39 0.79 -33.77 12.86
CA VAL A 39 1.08 -32.35 12.75
C VAL A 39 1.17 -31.93 11.27
N ALA A 40 0.97 -30.65 10.98
CA ALA A 40 1.32 -30.04 9.70
C ALA A 40 2.67 -29.34 9.84
N ILE A 41 3.56 -29.56 8.87
CA ILE A 41 4.87 -28.90 8.88
C ILE A 41 5.02 -28.04 7.63
N LYS A 42 5.18 -26.73 7.82
CA LYS A 42 5.47 -25.77 6.76
C LYS A 42 6.98 -25.58 6.66
N ILE A 43 7.58 -26.11 5.57
CA ILE A 43 9.01 -26.00 5.29
C ILE A 43 9.24 -24.89 4.28
N LEU A 44 10.07 -23.92 4.65
CA LEU A 44 10.45 -22.79 3.78
C LEU A 44 11.17 -23.32 2.53
N LYS A 45 10.83 -22.77 1.36
CA LYS A 45 11.49 -23.13 0.11
C LYS A 45 12.92 -22.61 0.06
N ASP A 46 13.80 -23.37 -0.63
CA ASP A 46 15.23 -23.06 -0.71
C ASP A 46 15.53 -21.68 -1.31
N GLU A 47 14.69 -21.20 -2.21
CA GLU A 47 14.82 -19.87 -2.85
C GLU A 47 14.78 -18.70 -1.86
N PHE A 48 14.16 -18.88 -0.67
CA PHE A 48 14.10 -17.86 0.38
C PHE A 48 15.22 -17.98 1.42
N LEU A 49 15.97 -19.11 1.42
CA LEU A 49 17.04 -19.34 2.42
C LEU A 49 18.26 -18.41 2.22
N GLY A 50 18.41 -17.80 1.05
CA GLY A 50 19.47 -16.84 0.76
C GLY A 50 19.21 -15.43 1.32
N ASN A 51 17.96 -15.11 1.70
CA ASN A 51 17.58 -13.78 2.15
C ASN A 51 17.49 -13.73 3.69
N GLN A 52 18.53 -13.21 4.34
CA GLN A 52 18.63 -13.14 5.80
C GLN A 52 17.52 -12.27 6.43
N ASP A 53 17.09 -11.21 5.78
CA ASP A 53 16.05 -10.33 6.27
C ASP A 53 14.67 -11.01 6.19
N PHE A 54 14.44 -11.77 5.14
CA PHE A 54 13.24 -12.60 5.03
C PHE A 54 13.19 -13.65 6.16
N ILE A 55 14.30 -14.36 6.39
CA ILE A 55 14.41 -15.37 7.48
C ILE A 55 14.18 -14.71 8.83
N ARG A 56 14.78 -13.55 9.09
CA ARG A 56 14.59 -12.82 10.35
C ARG A 56 13.12 -12.43 10.58
N ARG A 57 12.46 -11.91 9.55
CA ARG A 57 11.03 -11.57 9.60
C ARG A 57 10.16 -12.81 9.81
N PHE A 58 10.36 -13.84 9.00
CA PHE A 58 9.68 -15.12 9.14
C PHE A 58 9.81 -15.70 10.55
N LYS A 59 11.02 -15.64 11.14
CA LYS A 59 11.29 -16.06 12.52
C LYS A 59 10.52 -15.25 13.56
N ASN A 60 10.52 -13.91 13.44
CA ASN A 60 9.86 -13.02 14.38
C ASN A 60 8.34 -13.19 14.33
N GLU A 61 7.76 -13.28 13.14
CA GLU A 61 6.33 -13.49 12.93
C GLU A 61 5.89 -14.88 13.43
N SER A 62 6.64 -15.92 13.10
CA SER A 62 6.34 -17.27 13.59
C SER A 62 6.32 -17.34 15.12
N LYS A 63 7.25 -16.64 15.80
CA LYS A 63 7.27 -16.53 17.26
C LYS A 63 6.07 -15.74 17.80
N ALA A 64 5.68 -14.66 17.12
CA ALA A 64 4.52 -13.86 17.52
C ALA A 64 3.23 -14.68 17.39
N ILE A 65 3.08 -15.47 16.33
CA ILE A 65 1.90 -16.33 16.12
C ILE A 65 1.86 -17.49 17.11
N ALA A 66 3.01 -18.02 17.53
CA ALA A 66 3.09 -19.12 18.47
C ALA A 66 2.48 -18.83 19.87
N VAL A 67 2.26 -17.55 20.22
CA VAL A 67 1.57 -17.16 21.47
C VAL A 67 0.04 -17.19 21.35
N LEU A 68 -0.50 -17.33 20.13
CA LEU A 68 -1.95 -17.40 19.93
C LEU A 68 -2.48 -18.77 20.34
N SER A 69 -3.47 -18.77 21.22
CA SER A 69 -4.17 -19.99 21.65
C SER A 69 -5.66 -19.71 21.69
N HIS A 70 -6.38 -20.16 20.64
CA HIS A 70 -7.82 -19.97 20.48
C HIS A 70 -8.43 -21.13 19.70
N PRO A 71 -9.65 -21.60 20.00
CA PRO A 71 -10.26 -22.74 19.31
C PRO A 71 -10.41 -22.53 17.79
N ASN A 72 -10.58 -21.28 17.35
CA ASN A 72 -10.71 -20.93 15.93
C ASN A 72 -9.41 -20.42 15.28
N ILE A 73 -8.24 -20.68 15.88
CA ILE A 73 -6.92 -20.38 15.31
C ILE A 73 -6.13 -21.70 15.25
N VAL A 74 -5.45 -21.94 14.12
CA VAL A 74 -4.53 -23.06 14.01
C VAL A 74 -3.36 -22.87 14.97
N LYS A 75 -3.15 -23.84 15.85
CA LYS A 75 -2.12 -23.75 16.88
C LYS A 75 -0.73 -24.01 16.29
N VAL A 76 0.23 -23.16 16.58
CA VAL A 76 1.64 -23.41 16.32
C VAL A 76 2.22 -24.16 17.52
N TYR A 77 2.86 -25.31 17.26
CA TYR A 77 3.45 -26.14 18.28
C TYR A 77 4.94 -25.89 18.46
N ASP A 78 5.64 -25.69 17.35
CA ASP A 78 7.09 -25.54 17.34
C ASP A 78 7.56 -24.74 16.13
N VAL A 79 8.73 -24.12 16.22
CA VAL A 79 9.37 -23.40 15.12
C VAL A 79 10.87 -23.68 15.14
N SER A 80 11.40 -24.16 14.02
CA SER A 80 12.83 -24.46 13.87
C SER A 80 13.48 -23.54 12.84
N PHE A 81 14.62 -22.98 13.24
CA PHE A 81 15.41 -22.04 12.44
C PHE A 81 16.86 -22.53 12.35
N GLY A 82 17.04 -23.77 11.87
CA GLY A 82 18.35 -24.32 11.58
C GLY A 82 18.98 -23.70 10.32
N ASP A 83 20.30 -23.82 10.17
CA ASP A 83 21.06 -23.20 9.05
C ASP A 83 20.63 -23.71 7.65
N ARG A 84 20.09 -24.93 7.58
CA ARG A 84 19.76 -25.60 6.31
C ARG A 84 18.27 -25.73 6.02
N ILE A 85 17.44 -25.72 7.06
CA ILE A 85 15.99 -25.93 6.94
C ILE A 85 15.33 -25.02 7.96
N GLN A 86 14.34 -24.28 7.50
CA GLN A 86 13.47 -23.44 8.32
C GLN A 86 12.07 -24.03 8.24
N TYR A 87 11.45 -24.33 9.37
CA TYR A 87 10.10 -24.89 9.36
C TYR A 87 9.27 -24.47 10.58
N ILE A 88 7.95 -24.53 10.42
CA ILE A 88 6.95 -24.30 11.46
C ILE A 88 6.14 -25.58 11.61
N VAL A 89 5.91 -26.01 12.83
CA VAL A 89 5.06 -27.15 13.18
C VAL A 89 3.73 -26.64 13.71
N GLU A 90 2.66 -27.01 13.02
CA GLU A 90 1.31 -26.55 13.32
C GLU A 90 0.36 -27.71 13.58
N GLU A 91 -0.79 -27.40 14.16
CA GLU A 91 -1.92 -28.31 14.27
C GLU A 91 -2.33 -28.82 12.87
N TYR A 92 -2.39 -30.14 12.72
CA TYR A 92 -2.95 -30.73 11.51
C TYR A 92 -4.47 -30.65 11.57
N ILE A 93 -5.08 -30.04 10.54
CA ILE A 93 -6.53 -29.89 10.43
C ILE A 93 -7.03 -30.90 9.39
N ASP A 94 -7.84 -31.84 9.86
CA ASP A 94 -8.57 -32.77 8.99
C ASP A 94 -9.87 -32.11 8.51
N GLY A 95 -9.76 -31.39 7.41
CA GLY A 95 -10.85 -30.56 6.87
C GLY A 95 -10.54 -30.05 5.48
N ILE A 96 -11.44 -29.21 4.97
CA ILE A 96 -11.29 -28.52 3.67
C ILE A 96 -11.15 -27.02 3.90
N THR A 97 -10.65 -26.29 2.91
CA THR A 97 -10.67 -24.83 2.95
C THR A 97 -12.09 -24.29 2.75
N LEU A 98 -12.39 -23.13 3.32
CA LEU A 98 -13.66 -22.45 3.04
C LEU A 98 -13.81 -22.14 1.54
N LYS A 99 -12.68 -21.94 0.82
CA LYS A 99 -12.71 -21.78 -0.64
C LYS A 99 -13.24 -23.01 -1.35
N GLU A 100 -12.71 -24.19 -1.03
CA GLU A 100 -13.21 -25.46 -1.58
C GLU A 100 -14.68 -25.69 -1.26
N TYR A 101 -15.11 -25.29 -0.07
CA TYR A 101 -16.52 -25.37 0.33
C TYR A 101 -17.40 -24.43 -0.49
N LEU A 102 -17.00 -23.16 -0.66
CA LEU A 102 -17.72 -22.18 -1.48
C LEU A 102 -17.79 -22.57 -2.95
N ASP A 103 -16.72 -23.16 -3.50
CA ASP A 103 -16.69 -23.63 -4.89
C ASP A 103 -17.70 -24.79 -5.14
N GLN A 104 -18.02 -25.56 -4.09
CA GLN A 104 -19.02 -26.63 -4.15
C GLN A 104 -20.44 -26.12 -3.94
N GLN A 105 -20.66 -25.20 -2.98
CA GLN A 105 -21.99 -24.73 -2.59
C GLN A 105 -22.46 -23.52 -3.39
N ARG A 106 -21.52 -22.75 -3.96
CA ARG A 106 -21.70 -21.46 -4.63
C ARG A 106 -22.10 -20.33 -3.70
N GLU A 107 -23.32 -20.33 -3.15
CA GLU A 107 -23.80 -19.38 -2.14
C GLU A 107 -24.21 -20.13 -0.86
N LEU A 108 -24.01 -19.50 0.30
CA LEU A 108 -24.41 -20.07 1.58
C LEU A 108 -25.73 -19.47 2.04
N LYS A 109 -26.47 -20.24 2.82
CA LYS A 109 -27.58 -19.66 3.58
C LYS A 109 -27.03 -18.63 4.57
N TRP A 110 -27.70 -17.50 4.70
CA TRP A 110 -27.22 -16.43 5.57
C TRP A 110 -26.92 -16.88 7.01
N LYS A 111 -27.66 -17.86 7.57
CA LYS A 111 -27.40 -18.40 8.91
C LYS A 111 -26.04 -19.09 9.01
N GLU A 112 -25.65 -19.78 7.96
CA GLU A 112 -24.36 -20.47 7.88
C GLU A 112 -23.21 -19.47 7.68
N ALA A 113 -23.40 -18.50 6.78
CA ALA A 113 -22.44 -17.40 6.58
C ALA A 113 -22.19 -16.63 7.89
N VAL A 114 -23.24 -16.32 8.64
CA VAL A 114 -23.15 -15.70 9.97
C VAL A 114 -22.40 -16.58 10.96
N HIS A 115 -22.68 -17.90 10.97
CA HIS A 115 -22.00 -18.84 11.86
C HIS A 115 -20.49 -18.89 11.63
N PHE A 116 -20.04 -18.91 10.36
CA PHE A 116 -18.62 -18.87 10.04
C PHE A 116 -18.00 -17.52 10.36
N THR A 117 -18.67 -16.42 10.00
CA THR A 117 -18.19 -15.06 10.26
C THR A 117 -17.97 -14.81 11.76
N LEU A 118 -18.89 -15.26 12.62
CA LEU A 118 -18.73 -15.15 14.07
C LEU A 118 -17.47 -15.84 14.59
N GLN A 119 -17.16 -17.03 14.08
CA GLN A 119 -15.98 -17.77 14.48
C GLN A 119 -14.69 -17.09 13.99
N ILE A 120 -14.69 -16.57 12.75
CA ILE A 120 -13.57 -15.81 12.19
C ILE A 120 -13.31 -14.54 13.00
N LEU A 121 -14.34 -13.77 13.29
CA LEU A 121 -14.21 -12.55 14.09
C LEU A 121 -13.73 -12.80 15.50
N ARG A 122 -14.13 -13.91 16.15
CA ARG A 122 -13.62 -14.31 17.47
C ARG A 122 -12.11 -14.63 17.41
N ALA A 123 -11.67 -15.31 16.33
CA ALA A 123 -10.26 -15.57 16.11
C ALA A 123 -9.47 -14.28 15.93
N LEU A 124 -9.97 -13.37 15.07
CA LEU A 124 -9.35 -12.06 14.82
C LEU A 124 -9.32 -11.19 16.07
N ASN A 125 -10.42 -11.11 16.83
CA ASN A 125 -10.46 -10.34 18.07
C ASN A 125 -9.41 -10.84 19.08
N HIS A 126 -9.21 -12.16 19.17
CA HIS A 126 -8.15 -12.73 20.00
C HIS A 126 -6.75 -12.33 19.51
N ALA A 127 -6.48 -12.39 18.20
CA ALA A 127 -5.20 -12.01 17.62
C ALA A 127 -4.93 -10.50 17.76
N HIS A 128 -5.90 -9.65 17.44
CA HIS A 128 -5.83 -8.20 17.58
C HIS A 128 -5.56 -7.76 19.02
N SER A 129 -6.18 -8.43 20.02
CA SER A 129 -5.89 -8.17 21.43
C SER A 129 -4.44 -8.45 21.84
N LYS A 130 -3.68 -9.19 21.03
CA LYS A 130 -2.24 -9.46 21.18
C LYS A 130 -1.38 -8.60 20.25
N GLY A 131 -1.97 -7.63 19.56
CA GLY A 131 -1.28 -6.77 18.59
C GLY A 131 -0.92 -7.48 17.27
N ILE A 132 -1.56 -8.63 16.98
CA ILE A 132 -1.29 -9.40 15.76
C ILE A 132 -2.41 -9.20 14.77
N VAL A 133 -2.09 -8.61 13.61
CA VAL A 133 -2.99 -8.39 12.48
C VAL A 133 -2.73 -9.47 11.43
N HIS A 134 -3.78 -10.08 10.89
CA HIS A 134 -3.63 -11.21 9.95
C HIS A 134 -3.19 -10.76 8.55
N ARG A 135 -3.76 -9.69 8.03
CA ARG A 135 -3.43 -9.03 6.75
C ARG A 135 -3.68 -9.84 5.46
N ASP A 136 -4.08 -11.08 5.55
CA ASP A 136 -4.37 -11.94 4.39
C ASP A 136 -5.59 -12.84 4.62
N ILE A 137 -6.66 -12.28 5.21
CA ILE A 137 -7.93 -12.97 5.41
C ILE A 137 -8.58 -13.23 4.05
N LYS A 138 -8.85 -14.50 3.77
CA LYS A 138 -9.49 -15.00 2.56
C LYS A 138 -9.96 -16.44 2.75
N PRO A 139 -10.89 -16.97 1.96
CA PRO A 139 -11.43 -18.33 2.13
C PRO A 139 -10.36 -19.45 2.07
N GLN A 140 -9.25 -19.25 1.35
CA GLN A 140 -8.15 -20.20 1.28
C GLN A 140 -7.41 -20.36 2.62
N ASN A 141 -7.44 -19.33 3.47
CA ASN A 141 -6.77 -19.30 4.79
C ASN A 141 -7.74 -19.62 5.94
N ILE A 142 -8.92 -20.13 5.64
CA ILE A 142 -9.93 -20.57 6.61
C ILE A 142 -10.16 -22.07 6.40
N MET A 143 -9.82 -22.88 7.38
CA MET A 143 -10.07 -24.33 7.38
C MET A 143 -11.45 -24.61 7.99
N LEU A 144 -12.23 -25.47 7.37
CA LEU A 144 -13.56 -25.92 7.81
C LEU A 144 -13.49 -27.40 8.18
N LEU A 145 -13.83 -27.72 9.41
CA LEU A 145 -13.93 -29.07 9.93
C LEU A 145 -15.33 -29.64 9.66
N GLN A 146 -15.47 -30.97 9.78
CA GLN A 146 -16.75 -31.68 9.51
C GLN A 146 -17.88 -31.28 10.47
N ASP A 147 -17.56 -30.82 11.67
CA ASP A 147 -18.52 -30.35 12.68
C ASP A 147 -18.98 -28.90 12.51
N GLY A 148 -18.52 -28.20 11.45
CA GLY A 148 -18.80 -26.80 11.21
C GLY A 148 -17.91 -25.82 12.00
N THR A 149 -16.90 -26.34 12.70
CA THR A 149 -15.87 -25.50 13.34
C THR A 149 -14.92 -24.96 12.26
N ILE A 150 -14.59 -23.66 12.34
CA ILE A 150 -13.55 -23.08 11.48
C ILE A 150 -12.26 -22.84 12.24
N LYS A 151 -11.15 -22.87 11.52
CA LYS A 151 -9.84 -22.46 12.04
C LYS A 151 -9.16 -21.52 11.05
N VAL A 152 -8.77 -20.35 11.53
CA VAL A 152 -7.97 -19.38 10.77
C VAL A 152 -6.52 -19.84 10.77
N THR A 153 -5.90 -19.90 9.60
CA THR A 153 -4.50 -20.29 9.38
C THR A 153 -3.75 -19.17 8.65
N ASP A 154 -2.43 -19.29 8.58
CA ASP A 154 -1.56 -18.41 7.79
C ASP A 154 -1.60 -16.93 8.18
N PHE A 155 -1.55 -16.63 9.49
CA PHE A 155 -1.38 -15.27 9.97
C PHE A 155 -0.12 -14.66 9.36
N GLY A 156 -0.28 -13.61 8.58
CA GLY A 156 0.65 -12.57 8.15
C GLY A 156 2.07 -12.89 7.64
N ILE A 157 2.54 -14.15 7.74
CA ILE A 157 3.93 -14.56 7.49
C ILE A 157 4.45 -14.18 6.07
N ALA A 158 3.56 -13.88 5.13
CA ALA A 158 3.91 -13.81 3.71
C ALA A 158 3.95 -12.39 3.11
N ARG A 159 3.48 -11.34 3.79
CA ARG A 159 3.19 -10.05 3.12
C ARG A 159 4.31 -9.01 3.14
N PHE A 160 5.35 -9.19 3.93
CA PHE A 160 6.49 -8.27 3.94
C PHE A 160 7.48 -8.46 2.77
N SER A 161 7.30 -9.48 1.93
CA SER A 161 8.16 -9.75 0.77
C SER A 161 7.69 -9.08 -0.54
N ARG A 162 6.63 -8.24 -0.52
CA ARG A 162 6.12 -7.59 -1.76
C ARG A 162 7.01 -6.48 -2.32
N SER A 163 8.03 -6.03 -1.60
CA SER A 163 9.00 -5.07 -2.14
C SER A 163 10.01 -5.69 -3.12
N GLU A 164 10.15 -7.02 -3.16
CA GLU A 164 11.20 -7.67 -3.95
C GLU A 164 10.72 -8.49 -5.16
N THR A 165 9.42 -8.75 -5.33
CA THR A 165 8.95 -9.53 -6.49
C THR A 165 8.15 -8.67 -7.47
N ARG A 166 8.84 -8.12 -8.45
CA ARG A 166 8.30 -7.42 -9.64
C ARG A 166 7.48 -8.31 -10.59
N THR A 167 7.27 -9.56 -10.28
CA THR A 167 6.47 -10.50 -11.09
C THR A 167 5.27 -10.98 -10.28
N MET A 168 4.09 -10.42 -10.57
CA MET A 168 2.82 -10.98 -10.13
C MET A 168 2.65 -12.35 -10.80
N THR A 169 2.97 -13.43 -10.08
CA THR A 169 2.65 -14.78 -10.53
C THR A 169 1.15 -15.04 -10.42
N ASP A 170 0.58 -15.92 -11.24
CA ASP A 170 -0.85 -16.27 -11.28
C ASP A 170 -1.44 -16.62 -9.91
N LYS A 171 -0.62 -17.06 -8.94
CA LYS A 171 -1.04 -17.31 -7.55
C LYS A 171 -1.30 -16.03 -6.72
N ALA A 172 -0.76 -14.88 -7.13
CA ALA A 172 -1.07 -13.58 -6.50
C ALA A 172 -2.46 -13.06 -6.89
N ILE A 173 -3.02 -13.54 -8.00
CA ILE A 173 -4.31 -13.10 -8.55
C ILE A 173 -5.45 -13.39 -7.55
N GLY A 174 -5.48 -14.56 -6.90
CA GLY A 174 -6.53 -14.90 -5.94
C GLY A 174 -6.56 -14.06 -4.65
N SER A 175 -5.41 -13.52 -4.19
CA SER A 175 -5.32 -12.73 -2.96
C SER A 175 -5.77 -11.28 -3.13
N VAL A 176 -5.84 -10.77 -4.36
CA VAL A 176 -6.18 -9.36 -4.63
C VAL A 176 -7.68 -9.09 -4.41
N HIS A 177 -8.53 -10.11 -4.52
CA HIS A 177 -9.98 -9.96 -4.35
C HIS A 177 -10.41 -9.59 -2.93
N TYR A 178 -9.59 -9.86 -1.92
CA TYR A 178 -9.90 -9.62 -0.50
C TYR A 178 -9.03 -8.52 0.13
N ILE A 179 -8.16 -7.88 -0.66
CA ILE A 179 -7.21 -6.88 -0.15
C ILE A 179 -7.94 -5.61 0.27
N ALA A 180 -7.60 -5.06 1.42
CA ALA A 180 -8.13 -3.78 1.84
C ALA A 180 -7.55 -2.62 1.00
N PRO A 181 -8.32 -1.53 0.80
CA PRO A 181 -7.88 -0.36 0.01
C PRO A 181 -6.52 0.20 0.44
N GLU A 182 -6.29 0.40 1.73
CA GLU A 182 -5.02 0.87 2.29
C GLU A 182 -3.86 -0.08 1.99
N GLN A 183 -4.11 -1.38 2.02
CA GLN A 183 -3.09 -2.36 1.63
C GLN A 183 -2.79 -2.33 0.13
N ALA A 184 -3.80 -2.10 -0.70
CA ALA A 184 -3.63 -1.97 -2.14
C ALA A 184 -2.84 -0.69 -2.52
N ARG A 185 -2.92 0.38 -1.70
CA ARG A 185 -2.08 1.58 -1.82
C ARG A 185 -0.66 1.39 -1.27
N GLY A 186 -0.39 0.31 -0.53
CA GLY A 186 0.89 0.12 0.16
C GLY A 186 1.01 0.88 1.48
N GLU A 187 -0.10 1.40 2.01
CA GLU A 187 -0.18 2.09 3.29
C GLU A 187 -0.06 1.10 4.46
N VAL A 188 0.21 1.62 5.65
CA VAL A 188 0.23 0.80 6.88
C VAL A 188 -1.18 0.30 7.18
N ALA A 189 -1.33 -1.02 7.20
CA ALA A 189 -2.60 -1.69 7.48
C ALA A 189 -2.66 -2.13 8.94
N ASP A 190 -3.70 -1.70 9.64
CA ASP A 190 -4.05 -2.12 10.99
C ASP A 190 -5.15 -3.21 11.00
N GLU A 191 -5.76 -3.48 12.16
CA GLU A 191 -6.80 -4.49 12.34
C GLU A 191 -8.06 -4.26 11.48
N ARG A 192 -8.31 -3.02 11.04
CA ARG A 192 -9.44 -2.66 10.18
C ARG A 192 -9.29 -3.18 8.75
N ALA A 193 -8.08 -3.55 8.34
CA ALA A 193 -7.84 -4.24 7.08
C ALA A 193 -8.38 -5.67 7.09
N ASP A 194 -8.25 -6.39 8.22
CA ASP A 194 -8.83 -7.72 8.37
C ASP A 194 -10.36 -7.66 8.36
N ILE A 195 -10.95 -6.61 8.96
CA ILE A 195 -12.40 -6.38 8.95
C ILE A 195 -12.92 -6.18 7.52
N TYR A 196 -12.22 -5.41 6.70
CA TYR A 196 -12.56 -5.25 5.28
C TYR A 196 -12.55 -6.60 4.56
N SER A 197 -11.52 -7.39 4.75
CA SER A 197 -11.37 -8.72 4.14
C SER A 197 -12.48 -9.69 4.61
N VAL A 198 -12.88 -9.63 5.88
CA VAL A 198 -14.06 -10.35 6.40
C VAL A 198 -15.34 -9.89 5.72
N GLY A 199 -15.51 -8.57 5.50
CA GLY A 199 -16.65 -8.01 4.76
C GLY A 199 -16.74 -8.55 3.34
N VAL A 200 -15.63 -8.58 2.60
CA VAL A 200 -15.55 -9.15 1.25
C VAL A 200 -15.89 -10.65 1.25
N MET A 201 -15.37 -11.38 2.23
CA MET A 201 -15.65 -12.82 2.36
C MET A 201 -17.11 -13.10 2.73
N LEU A 202 -17.70 -12.29 3.61
CA LEU A 202 -19.11 -12.38 3.96
C LEU A 202 -19.99 -12.07 2.74
N TYR A 203 -19.62 -11.06 1.94
CA TYR A 203 -20.28 -10.75 0.68
C TYR A 203 -20.27 -11.97 -0.27
N GLU A 204 -19.10 -12.60 -0.49
CA GLU A 204 -18.99 -13.79 -1.32
C GLU A 204 -19.83 -14.95 -0.79
N MET A 205 -19.79 -15.22 0.52
CA MET A 205 -20.61 -16.27 1.14
C MET A 205 -22.11 -16.06 0.93
N LEU A 206 -22.60 -14.83 0.98
CA LEU A 206 -24.01 -14.49 0.86
C LEU A 206 -24.53 -14.44 -0.57
N THR A 207 -23.67 -14.04 -1.53
CA THR A 207 -24.06 -13.79 -2.93
C THR A 207 -23.57 -14.85 -3.90
N GLY A 208 -22.58 -15.67 -3.50
CA GLY A 208 -21.90 -16.61 -4.38
C GLY A 208 -21.00 -15.96 -5.42
N THR A 209 -20.78 -14.64 -5.33
CA THR A 209 -19.95 -13.86 -6.27
C THR A 209 -19.03 -12.92 -5.51
N LEU A 210 -17.88 -12.59 -6.10
CA LEU A 210 -17.00 -11.57 -5.56
C LEU A 210 -17.60 -10.17 -5.81
N PRO A 211 -17.38 -9.20 -4.90
CA PRO A 211 -17.86 -7.83 -5.10
C PRO A 211 -17.17 -7.13 -6.28
N PHE A 212 -15.93 -7.53 -6.60
CA PHE A 212 -15.13 -6.96 -7.67
C PHE A 212 -14.42 -8.06 -8.44
N GLU A 213 -14.69 -8.12 -9.75
CA GLU A 213 -14.07 -9.05 -10.68
C GLU A 213 -13.59 -8.33 -11.94
N ALA A 214 -12.39 -8.64 -12.42
CA ALA A 214 -11.83 -8.12 -13.65
C ALA A 214 -10.81 -9.12 -14.25
N ASP A 215 -10.44 -8.92 -15.52
CA ASP A 215 -9.57 -9.81 -16.28
C ASP A 215 -8.12 -9.87 -15.73
N ASN A 216 -7.74 -8.96 -14.87
CA ASN A 216 -6.40 -8.92 -14.28
C ASN A 216 -6.42 -8.37 -12.84
N ALA A 217 -5.41 -8.75 -12.06
CA ALA A 217 -5.28 -8.40 -10.66
C ALA A 217 -5.14 -6.88 -10.40
N VAL A 218 -4.55 -6.12 -11.34
CA VAL A 218 -4.39 -4.67 -11.20
C VAL A 218 -5.75 -3.98 -11.28
N SER A 219 -6.59 -4.38 -12.22
CA SER A 219 -7.96 -3.87 -12.34
C SER A 219 -8.80 -4.19 -11.09
N VAL A 220 -8.69 -5.40 -10.53
CA VAL A 220 -9.35 -5.75 -9.27
C VAL A 220 -8.84 -4.85 -8.12
N ALA A 221 -7.53 -4.64 -8.03
CA ALA A 221 -6.96 -3.74 -7.01
C ALA A 221 -7.49 -2.30 -7.15
N ILE A 222 -7.61 -1.78 -8.38
CA ILE A 222 -8.20 -0.46 -8.63
C ILE A 222 -9.68 -0.42 -8.19
N MET A 223 -10.45 -1.48 -8.47
CA MET A 223 -11.84 -1.57 -8.01
C MET A 223 -11.94 -1.62 -6.48
N GLN A 224 -11.01 -2.31 -5.81
CA GLN A 224 -10.91 -2.29 -4.34
C GLN A 224 -10.67 -0.87 -3.80
N LEU A 225 -9.95 -0.05 -4.53
CA LEU A 225 -9.65 1.33 -4.13
C LEU A 225 -10.82 2.30 -4.35
N GLN A 226 -11.60 2.12 -5.44
CA GLN A 226 -12.45 3.19 -5.97
C GLN A 226 -13.90 2.78 -6.25
N ALA A 227 -14.16 1.50 -6.55
CA ALA A 227 -15.49 1.09 -6.95
C ALA A 227 -16.37 0.71 -5.75
N ASP A 228 -17.64 1.10 -5.79
CA ASP A 228 -18.62 0.63 -4.82
C ASP A 228 -19.11 -0.76 -5.21
N PRO A 229 -19.23 -1.68 -4.24
CA PRO A 229 -19.80 -3.00 -4.51
C PRO A 229 -21.31 -2.89 -4.72
N LYS A 230 -21.85 -3.77 -5.57
CA LYS A 230 -23.30 -3.90 -5.71
C LYS A 230 -23.89 -4.36 -4.37
N PRO A 231 -25.01 -3.78 -3.89
CA PRO A 231 -25.64 -4.24 -2.66
C PRO A 231 -25.94 -5.74 -2.69
N PRO A 232 -25.64 -6.52 -1.64
CA PRO A 232 -25.89 -7.97 -1.62
C PRO A 232 -27.34 -8.35 -1.92
N ARG A 233 -28.32 -7.58 -1.46
CA ARG A 233 -29.75 -7.83 -1.70
C ARG A 233 -30.19 -7.61 -3.15
N ASP A 234 -29.46 -6.83 -3.93
CA ASP A 234 -29.67 -6.71 -5.38
C ASP A 234 -29.29 -7.98 -6.15
N ILE A 235 -28.49 -8.84 -5.54
CA ILE A 235 -28.07 -10.13 -6.10
C ILE A 235 -28.96 -11.23 -5.52
N ASN A 236 -29.10 -11.27 -4.20
CA ASN A 236 -29.90 -12.26 -3.49
C ASN A 236 -30.87 -11.56 -2.51
N PRO A 237 -32.15 -11.31 -2.91
CA PRO A 237 -33.15 -10.63 -2.07
C PRO A 237 -33.52 -11.39 -0.79
N ALA A 238 -33.10 -12.65 -0.62
CA ALA A 238 -33.32 -13.42 0.60
C ALA A 238 -32.37 -13.02 1.75
N ILE A 239 -31.38 -12.19 1.48
CA ILE A 239 -30.46 -11.66 2.49
C ILE A 239 -31.22 -10.64 3.35
N PRO A 240 -31.22 -10.77 4.70
CA PRO A 240 -31.82 -9.78 5.59
C PRO A 240 -31.13 -8.42 5.49
N GLU A 241 -31.91 -7.33 5.63
CA GLU A 241 -31.41 -5.96 5.50
C GLU A 241 -30.26 -5.66 6.46
N GLY A 242 -30.41 -5.97 7.75
CA GLY A 242 -29.32 -5.71 8.71
C GLY A 242 -28.02 -6.47 8.41
N LEU A 243 -28.08 -7.62 7.73
CA LEU A 243 -26.88 -8.35 7.33
C LEU A 243 -26.19 -7.71 6.11
N GLU A 244 -26.96 -7.16 5.18
CA GLU A 244 -26.43 -6.30 4.10
C GLU A 244 -25.74 -5.06 4.68
N GLU A 245 -26.40 -4.36 5.61
CA GLU A 245 -25.83 -3.17 6.26
C GLU A 245 -24.50 -3.48 6.95
N ILE A 246 -24.41 -4.59 7.72
CA ILE A 246 -23.16 -5.04 8.35
C ILE A 246 -22.08 -5.29 7.30
N THR A 247 -22.40 -6.03 6.23
CA THR A 247 -21.46 -6.36 5.15
C THR A 247 -20.92 -5.10 4.49
N MET A 248 -21.82 -4.19 4.13
CA MET A 248 -21.45 -2.94 3.45
C MET A 248 -20.65 -1.99 4.35
N ARG A 249 -20.94 -1.95 5.66
CA ARG A 249 -20.15 -1.19 6.63
C ARG A 249 -18.73 -1.75 6.74
N ALA A 250 -18.56 -3.05 6.83
CA ALA A 250 -17.23 -3.67 6.86
C ALA A 250 -16.42 -3.35 5.60
N MET A 251 -17.08 -3.20 4.44
CA MET A 251 -16.45 -2.94 3.14
C MET A 251 -16.28 -1.45 2.80
N GLN A 252 -16.47 -0.51 3.74
CA GLN A 252 -16.23 0.91 3.49
C GLN A 252 -14.78 1.16 3.08
N LYS A 253 -14.57 2.04 2.08
CA LYS A 253 -13.22 2.31 1.54
C LYS A 253 -12.34 3.05 2.54
N ASN A 254 -12.92 4.01 3.27
CA ASN A 254 -12.25 4.69 4.37
C ASN A 254 -12.25 3.81 5.63
N PRO A 255 -11.07 3.45 6.19
CA PRO A 255 -10.99 2.67 7.43
C PRO A 255 -11.78 3.27 8.60
N ASP A 256 -11.87 4.60 8.71
CA ASP A 256 -12.57 5.28 9.79
C ASP A 256 -14.11 5.12 9.72
N GLN A 257 -14.64 4.73 8.57
CA GLN A 257 -16.06 4.46 8.36
C GLN A 257 -16.43 2.98 8.57
N ARG A 258 -15.44 2.10 8.73
CA ARG A 258 -15.63 0.68 9.03
C ARG A 258 -15.91 0.46 10.52
N TYR A 259 -16.05 -0.78 10.90
CA TYR A 259 -15.89 -1.20 12.29
C TYR A 259 -14.46 -0.93 12.75
N GLN A 260 -14.29 -0.37 13.95
CA GLN A 260 -12.98 0.00 14.46
C GLN A 260 -12.28 -1.19 15.14
N SER A 261 -13.00 -2.28 15.43
CA SER A 261 -12.45 -3.53 15.94
C SER A 261 -13.30 -4.72 15.53
N ALA A 262 -12.71 -5.92 15.56
CA ALA A 262 -13.46 -7.16 15.38
C ALA A 262 -14.54 -7.35 16.46
N ALA A 263 -14.32 -6.82 17.66
CA ALA A 263 -15.31 -6.84 18.74
C ALA A 263 -16.57 -6.04 18.38
N GLU A 264 -16.41 -4.83 17.82
CA GLU A 264 -17.55 -4.00 17.39
C GLU A 264 -18.38 -4.71 16.31
N MET A 265 -17.73 -5.34 15.32
CA MET A 265 -18.45 -6.10 14.29
C MET A 265 -19.14 -7.35 14.87
N LEU A 266 -18.53 -8.01 15.86
CA LEU A 266 -19.14 -9.13 16.58
C LEU A 266 -20.45 -8.71 17.28
N GLU A 267 -20.47 -7.57 17.97
CA GLU A 267 -21.65 -7.05 18.66
C GLU A 267 -22.83 -6.86 17.72
N ASP A 268 -22.62 -6.29 16.53
CA ASP A 268 -23.67 -6.07 15.54
C ASP A 268 -24.15 -7.39 14.92
N ILE A 269 -23.24 -8.33 14.62
CA ILE A 269 -23.62 -9.66 14.11
C ILE A 269 -24.40 -10.46 15.18
N GLU A 270 -24.00 -10.38 16.45
CA GLU A 270 -24.73 -11.02 17.53
C GLU A 270 -26.10 -10.35 17.80
N ALA A 271 -26.21 -9.03 17.65
CA ALA A 271 -27.49 -8.32 17.69
C ALA A 271 -28.39 -8.75 16.54
N PHE A 272 -27.84 -8.83 15.31
CA PHE A 272 -28.54 -9.36 14.15
C PHE A 272 -29.00 -10.81 14.36
N GLN A 273 -28.14 -11.68 14.89
CA GLN A 273 -28.50 -13.08 15.14
C GLN A 273 -29.67 -13.22 16.13
N ARG A 274 -29.74 -12.34 17.15
CA ARG A 274 -30.88 -12.28 18.10
C ARG A 274 -32.16 -11.74 17.47
N ASN A 275 -32.02 -10.78 16.54
CA ASN A 275 -33.16 -10.19 15.83
C ASN A 275 -32.81 -9.99 14.34
N PRO A 276 -33.09 -10.99 13.47
CA PRO A 276 -32.78 -10.89 12.04
C PRO A 276 -33.56 -9.79 11.27
N SER A 277 -34.54 -9.14 11.89
CA SER A 277 -35.28 -8.01 11.31
C SER A 277 -34.72 -6.65 11.77
N ILE A 278 -33.57 -6.63 12.45
CA ILE A 278 -32.91 -5.39 12.87
C ILE A 278 -32.42 -4.62 11.64
N SER A 279 -32.56 -3.29 11.68
CA SER A 279 -31.89 -2.37 10.76
C SER A 279 -31.00 -1.43 11.58
N PHE A 280 -29.76 -1.28 11.18
CA PHE A 280 -28.75 -0.49 11.93
C PHE A 280 -28.74 0.97 11.51
N GLN A 281 -29.25 1.31 10.30
CA GLN A 281 -29.34 2.65 9.73
C GLN A 281 -28.02 3.44 9.89
N TYR A 282 -26.89 2.85 9.49
CA TYR A 282 -25.60 3.53 9.56
C TYR A 282 -25.62 4.79 8.70
N LYS A 283 -25.21 5.92 9.27
CA LYS A 283 -25.30 7.26 8.64
C LYS A 283 -24.55 7.40 7.31
N TYR A 284 -23.64 6.46 7.01
CA TYR A 284 -22.80 6.48 5.81
C TYR A 284 -23.55 6.19 4.50
N PHE A 285 -24.75 5.60 4.58
CA PHE A 285 -25.54 5.25 3.40
C PHE A 285 -26.49 6.37 2.94
N ILE A 286 -26.55 7.50 3.65
CA ILE A 286 -27.60 8.50 3.45
C ILE A 286 -27.16 9.66 2.55
N ASP A 287 -25.87 9.90 2.29
CA ASP A 287 -25.43 11.18 1.70
C ASP A 287 -24.26 11.10 0.70
N GLU A 288 -24.19 10.17 -0.23
CA GLU A 288 -23.34 10.40 -1.41
C GLU A 288 -24.02 9.90 -2.70
N LYS A 289 -24.37 10.87 -3.55
CA LYS A 289 -24.78 10.60 -4.94
C LYS A 289 -23.64 9.83 -5.65
N PRO A 290 -23.97 8.78 -6.44
CA PRO A 290 -22.93 8.00 -7.13
C PRO A 290 -22.07 8.90 -8.00
N THR A 291 -20.76 8.88 -7.76
CA THR A 291 -19.78 9.64 -8.51
C THR A 291 -19.79 9.25 -10.00
N LYS A 292 -19.61 10.21 -10.87
CA LYS A 292 -19.68 10.14 -12.35
C LYS A 292 -18.75 9.08 -13.03
N TYR A 293 -18.00 8.30 -12.27
CA TYR A 293 -16.99 7.36 -12.81
C TYR A 293 -17.52 5.99 -13.24
N VAL A 294 -18.69 5.57 -12.77
CA VAL A 294 -19.27 4.26 -13.18
C VAL A 294 -19.59 4.23 -14.68
N ASN A 295 -19.93 5.37 -15.27
CA ASN A 295 -20.21 5.47 -16.70
C ASN A 295 -18.96 5.43 -17.59
N ALA A 296 -17.79 5.80 -17.09
CA ALA A 296 -16.54 5.76 -17.84
C ALA A 296 -16.02 4.31 -18.03
N ILE A 297 -16.20 3.45 -17.03
CA ILE A 297 -15.76 2.05 -17.10
C ILE A 297 -16.63 1.23 -18.06
N SER A 298 -17.93 1.49 -18.09
CA SER A 298 -18.84 0.83 -19.04
C SER A 298 -18.59 1.28 -20.49
N ALA A 299 -18.11 2.50 -20.71
CA ALA A 299 -17.75 3.03 -22.04
C ALA A 299 -16.46 2.39 -22.59
N VAL A 300 -15.47 2.16 -21.75
CA VAL A 300 -14.21 1.46 -22.12
C VAL A 300 -14.46 -0.01 -22.47
N ARG A 301 -15.39 -0.67 -21.77
CA ARG A 301 -15.77 -2.07 -22.03
C ARG A 301 -16.47 -2.26 -23.37
N ASN A 302 -17.15 -1.24 -23.90
CA ASN A 302 -17.93 -1.30 -25.14
C ASN A 302 -17.25 -0.65 -26.35
N GLY A 303 -15.98 -0.25 -26.28
CA GLY A 303 -15.17 0.24 -27.41
C GLY A 303 -15.68 1.53 -28.06
N ARG A 304 -16.43 2.38 -27.32
CA ARG A 304 -16.89 3.69 -27.81
C ARG A 304 -16.28 4.82 -26.99
N ALA A 305 -15.53 5.68 -27.66
CA ALA A 305 -15.03 6.92 -27.07
C ALA A 305 -16.20 7.87 -26.71
N PRO A 306 -16.19 8.53 -25.55
CA PRO A 306 -17.24 9.45 -25.17
C PRO A 306 -17.15 10.76 -25.97
N SER A 307 -18.23 11.12 -26.63
CA SER A 307 -18.45 12.46 -27.16
C SER A 307 -19.15 13.28 -26.08
N TYR A 308 -18.49 14.34 -25.65
CA TYR A 308 -19.06 15.36 -24.77
C TYR A 308 -20.17 16.11 -25.49
N ASN A 309 -21.36 16.18 -24.93
CA ASN A 309 -22.32 17.23 -25.18
C ASN A 309 -23.14 17.51 -23.93
N ASP A 310 -22.96 18.71 -23.40
CA ASP A 310 -23.73 19.28 -22.30
C ASP A 310 -25.17 19.63 -22.77
N GLY A 311 -26.13 19.35 -21.92
CA GLY A 311 -27.51 19.84 -22.09
C GLY A 311 -28.36 19.47 -20.88
N TYR A 312 -28.51 20.43 -19.99
CA TYR A 312 -29.52 20.39 -18.91
C TYR A 312 -30.91 20.51 -19.48
N ASP A 313 -31.87 19.69 -19.06
CA ASP A 313 -33.23 20.20 -18.79
C ASP A 313 -33.98 19.29 -17.81
N TYR A 314 -34.76 19.96 -16.98
CA TYR A 314 -35.59 19.46 -15.90
C TYR A 314 -37.03 19.23 -16.38
N ASP A 315 -37.73 18.36 -15.62
CA ASP A 315 -39.19 18.23 -15.49
C ASP A 315 -39.91 17.40 -16.57
N ASP A 316 -40.88 16.57 -16.35
CA ASP A 316 -41.83 16.30 -15.31
C ASP A 316 -42.51 14.95 -15.62
N TYR A 317 -43.23 14.42 -14.63
CA TYR A 317 -43.97 13.16 -14.62
C TYR A 317 -45.13 13.13 -15.62
N GLU A 318 -45.44 11.94 -16.20
CA GLU A 318 -46.76 11.28 -16.07
C GLU A 318 -46.78 9.90 -16.75
N GLU A 319 -47.58 9.01 -16.12
CA GLU A 319 -47.74 7.58 -16.38
C GLU A 319 -48.71 7.25 -17.51
N GLU A 320 -48.50 6.04 -18.09
CA GLU A 320 -49.41 5.01 -18.58
C GLU A 320 -50.10 5.12 -19.95
N PRO A 321 -50.64 3.99 -20.51
CA PRO A 321 -50.09 2.64 -20.70
C PRO A 321 -50.24 2.10 -22.15
N PRO A 322 -49.99 0.80 -22.43
CA PRO A 322 -49.68 0.30 -23.78
C PRO A 322 -50.89 -0.24 -24.56
N ARG A 323 -50.94 -0.09 -25.89
CA ARG A 323 -51.79 -0.93 -26.78
C ARG A 323 -51.18 -1.30 -28.12
N ARG A 324 -50.98 -2.58 -28.24
CA ARG A 324 -51.19 -3.53 -29.38
C ARG A 324 -51.12 -3.05 -30.83
N ARG A 325 -50.28 -3.82 -31.49
CA ARG A 325 -50.26 -4.23 -32.92
C ARG A 325 -51.54 -4.06 -33.74
N GLN A 326 -51.37 -3.58 -35.00
CA GLN A 326 -51.86 -4.36 -36.16
C GLN A 326 -51.14 -3.92 -37.44
N SER A 327 -50.84 -4.92 -38.28
CA SER A 327 -50.24 -4.88 -39.61
C SER A 327 -51.25 -4.46 -40.69
N SER A 328 -50.79 -3.80 -41.74
CA SER A 328 -51.12 -4.15 -43.16
C SER A 328 -50.45 -3.16 -44.13
N SER A 329 -49.63 -3.64 -44.96
CA SER A 329 -49.61 -3.80 -46.40
C SER A 329 -49.92 -2.58 -47.27
N GLY A 330 -48.93 -2.20 -48.08
CA GLY A 330 -49.09 -1.96 -49.51
C GLY A 330 -49.19 -0.51 -49.98
N GLY A 331 -48.31 -0.13 -50.89
CA GLY A 331 -48.64 0.91 -51.87
C GLY A 331 -47.57 1.99 -52.13
N ASN A 332 -46.93 1.80 -53.18
CA ASN A 332 -46.00 2.64 -53.96
C ASN A 332 -46.45 4.10 -54.11
N ASN A 333 -45.68 5.10 -53.59
CA ASN A 333 -45.71 6.48 -54.13
C ASN A 333 -44.41 7.23 -53.80
N LYS A 334 -43.33 6.86 -54.47
CA LYS A 334 -42.02 7.53 -54.33
C LYS A 334 -41.95 8.95 -54.99
N LYS A 335 -42.92 9.37 -55.74
CA LYS A 335 -42.89 10.69 -56.45
C LYS A 335 -43.56 11.81 -55.65
N THR A 336 -44.54 11.55 -54.82
CA THR A 336 -45.23 12.58 -54.01
C THR A 336 -44.44 12.98 -52.76
N MET A 337 -43.62 12.07 -52.25
CA MET A 337 -42.79 12.31 -51.04
C MET A 337 -41.62 13.26 -51.29
N MET A 338 -41.05 13.31 -52.53
CA MET A 338 -39.97 14.25 -52.87
C MET A 338 -40.46 15.72 -52.97
N VAL A 339 -41.69 15.93 -53.40
CA VAL A 339 -42.23 17.30 -53.50
C VAL A 339 -42.62 17.86 -52.12
N VAL A 340 -43.15 17.01 -51.23
CA VAL A 340 -43.48 17.42 -49.85
C VAL A 340 -42.21 17.68 -49.03
N LEU A 341 -41.15 16.88 -49.23
CA LEU A 341 -39.85 17.11 -48.57
C LEU A 341 -39.15 18.40 -49.03
N GLY A 342 -39.29 18.75 -50.32
CA GLY A 342 -38.76 20.00 -50.87
C GLY A 342 -39.45 21.26 -50.33
N ILE A 343 -40.78 21.20 -50.13
CA ILE A 343 -41.55 22.30 -49.55
C ILE A 343 -41.27 22.44 -48.04
N LEU A 344 -41.13 21.35 -47.33
CA LEU A 344 -40.74 21.36 -45.91
C LEU A 344 -39.33 21.90 -45.70
N ALA A 345 -38.38 21.54 -46.55
CA ALA A 345 -37.02 22.08 -46.51
C ALA A 345 -36.97 23.60 -46.80
N ALA A 346 -37.78 24.09 -47.79
CA ALA A 346 -37.90 25.52 -48.07
C ALA A 346 -38.54 26.29 -46.90
N PHE A 347 -39.58 25.75 -46.25
CA PHE A 347 -40.17 26.34 -45.05
C PHE A 347 -39.20 26.36 -43.85
N LEU A 348 -38.37 25.32 -43.66
CA LEU A 348 -37.35 25.28 -42.64
C LEU A 348 -36.27 26.34 -42.88
N ILE A 349 -35.83 26.52 -44.10
CA ILE A 349 -34.83 27.56 -44.47
C ILE A 349 -35.39 28.95 -44.24
N VAL A 350 -36.66 29.21 -44.60
CA VAL A 350 -37.31 30.51 -44.36
C VAL A 350 -37.56 30.73 -42.86
N ALA A 351 -37.97 29.72 -42.13
CA ALA A 351 -38.12 29.81 -40.67
C ALA A 351 -36.77 30.04 -39.97
N LEU A 352 -35.71 29.37 -40.43
CA LEU A 352 -34.35 29.56 -39.92
C LEU A 352 -33.82 30.96 -40.22
N SER A 353 -34.07 31.49 -41.42
CA SER A 353 -33.65 32.85 -41.78
C SER A 353 -34.42 33.95 -41.05
N ILE A 354 -35.72 33.74 -40.76
CA ILE A 354 -36.53 34.63 -39.91
C ILE A 354 -36.07 34.53 -38.45
N GLY A 355 -35.74 33.32 -37.97
CA GLY A 355 -35.18 33.10 -36.62
C GLY A 355 -33.84 33.80 -36.44
N ILE A 356 -32.94 33.66 -37.40
CA ILE A 356 -31.63 34.35 -37.41
C ILE A 356 -31.81 35.88 -37.51
N ALA A 357 -32.75 36.40 -38.35
CA ALA A 357 -33.03 37.83 -38.43
C ALA A 357 -33.71 38.38 -37.15
N ALA A 358 -34.49 37.55 -36.41
CA ALA A 358 -35.07 37.91 -35.13
C ALA A 358 -33.99 37.94 -34.01
N ILE A 359 -33.04 37.01 -34.06
CA ILE A 359 -31.87 36.99 -33.15
C ILE A 359 -30.98 38.21 -33.38
N PHE A 360 -30.72 38.58 -34.64
CA PHE A 360 -29.96 39.81 -34.98
C PHE A 360 -30.70 41.12 -34.66
N ARG A 361 -32.03 41.13 -34.58
CA ARG A 361 -32.80 42.30 -34.18
C ARG A 361 -32.97 42.43 -32.68
N SER A 362 -32.74 41.37 -31.91
CA SER A 362 -32.80 41.40 -30.42
C SER A 362 -31.45 41.80 -29.79
N CYS A 363 -30.43 41.99 -30.59
CA CYS A 363 -29.08 42.39 -30.15
C CYS A 363 -28.79 43.89 -30.42
N SER A 364 -29.69 44.77 -30.00
CA SER A 364 -29.35 46.19 -29.95
C SER A 364 -30.00 46.85 -28.73
N THR A 365 -29.13 47.35 -27.86
CA THR A 365 -29.32 48.23 -26.71
C THR A 365 -29.36 47.57 -25.35
N GLN A 366 -28.16 47.13 -24.88
CA GLN A 366 -27.72 47.34 -23.50
C GLN A 366 -26.26 47.84 -23.53
N PRO A 367 -25.83 48.72 -22.62
CA PRO A 367 -24.45 49.20 -22.58
C PRO A 367 -23.49 48.06 -22.38
N ASP A 368 -22.36 48.08 -23.10
CA ASP A 368 -21.30 47.10 -23.11
C ASP A 368 -20.64 47.02 -21.72
N ASP A 369 -21.12 46.08 -20.90
CA ASP A 369 -20.44 45.64 -19.65
C ASP A 369 -19.47 44.48 -19.96
N THR A 370 -18.89 44.47 -21.15
CA THR A 370 -17.87 43.51 -21.57
C THR A 370 -16.50 44.18 -21.59
N MET A 371 -15.50 43.46 -21.14
CA MET A 371 -14.10 43.86 -21.25
C MET A 371 -13.29 42.79 -21.97
N THR A 372 -12.15 43.18 -22.51
CA THR A 372 -11.24 42.23 -23.16
C THR A 372 -10.45 41.48 -22.11
N MET A 373 -10.43 40.15 -22.18
CA MET A 373 -9.70 39.29 -21.28
C MET A 373 -8.19 39.56 -21.34
N PRO A 374 -7.54 39.99 -20.28
CA PRO A 374 -6.09 40.19 -20.25
C PRO A 374 -5.35 38.84 -20.33
N ASN A 375 -4.06 38.89 -20.70
CA ASN A 375 -3.20 37.72 -20.61
C ASN A 375 -2.67 37.58 -19.16
N LEU A 376 -3.14 36.56 -18.47
CA LEU A 376 -2.77 36.25 -17.08
C LEU A 376 -1.76 35.10 -17.00
N VAL A 377 -1.57 34.34 -18.11
CA VAL A 377 -0.62 33.23 -18.17
C VAL A 377 0.81 33.75 -17.99
N GLY A 378 1.57 33.11 -17.12
CA GLY A 378 2.93 33.49 -16.76
C GLY A 378 3.03 34.51 -15.63
N GLN A 379 1.91 34.98 -15.07
CA GLN A 379 1.88 35.85 -13.90
C GLN A 379 1.70 35.03 -12.61
N LEU A 380 2.13 35.58 -11.47
CA LEU A 380 1.83 34.99 -10.16
C LEU A 380 0.33 35.17 -9.83
N TYR A 381 -0.31 34.09 -9.42
CA TYR A 381 -1.75 34.11 -9.06
C TYR A 381 -2.06 35.12 -7.95
N THR A 382 -1.16 35.26 -6.95
CA THR A 382 -1.31 36.22 -5.87
C THR A 382 -1.36 37.68 -6.36
N ASP A 383 -0.62 38.02 -7.42
CA ASP A 383 -0.59 39.36 -7.98
C ASP A 383 -1.86 39.62 -8.78
N VAL A 384 -2.33 38.60 -9.53
CA VAL A 384 -3.57 38.68 -10.30
C VAL A 384 -4.80 38.77 -9.38
N GLN A 385 -4.83 37.99 -8.31
CA GLN A 385 -5.94 37.99 -7.35
C GLN A 385 -6.09 39.31 -6.60
N ASN A 386 -4.98 40.00 -6.32
CA ASN A 386 -4.96 41.26 -5.58
C ASN A 386 -5.05 42.51 -6.47
N ASN A 387 -5.15 42.34 -7.78
CA ASN A 387 -5.23 43.46 -8.73
C ASN A 387 -6.68 43.91 -8.91
N GLU A 388 -6.99 45.11 -8.38
CA GLU A 388 -8.33 45.73 -8.44
C GLU A 388 -8.79 46.06 -9.86
N GLU A 389 -7.91 46.07 -10.89
CA GLU A 389 -8.27 46.26 -12.28
C GLU A 389 -8.98 45.02 -12.88
N TYR A 390 -8.79 43.85 -12.28
CA TYR A 390 -9.41 42.63 -12.76
C TYR A 390 -10.73 42.36 -12.03
N ALA A 391 -11.81 42.91 -12.54
CA ALA A 391 -13.17 42.73 -12.03
C ALA A 391 -13.73 41.36 -12.45
N PHE A 392 -13.02 40.25 -12.15
CA PHE A 392 -13.43 38.87 -12.45
C PHE A 392 -13.61 38.06 -11.18
N LYS A 393 -14.40 37.00 -11.29
CA LYS A 393 -14.45 35.92 -10.28
C LYS A 393 -13.52 34.82 -10.71
N PHE A 394 -12.41 34.65 -9.98
CA PHE A 394 -11.45 33.61 -10.29
C PHE A 394 -11.85 32.29 -9.65
N SER A 395 -11.92 31.22 -10.45
CA SER A 395 -11.88 29.83 -10.00
C SER A 395 -10.50 29.26 -10.31
N VAL A 396 -9.94 28.45 -9.40
CA VAL A 396 -8.56 27.98 -9.49
C VAL A 396 -8.54 26.45 -9.54
N GLU A 397 -7.90 25.93 -10.57
CA GLU A 397 -7.43 24.55 -10.63
C GLU A 397 -5.91 24.52 -10.47
N THR A 398 -5.37 23.47 -9.86
CA THR A 398 -3.93 23.32 -9.71
C THR A 398 -3.39 22.24 -10.63
N ARG A 399 -2.22 22.49 -11.23
CA ARG A 399 -1.48 21.54 -12.06
C ARG A 399 -0.02 21.54 -11.67
N GLU A 400 0.58 20.36 -11.56
CA GLU A 400 2.00 20.20 -11.25
C GLU A 400 2.85 20.47 -12.49
N ASP A 401 3.81 21.39 -12.38
CA ASP A 401 4.82 21.66 -13.39
C ASP A 401 6.14 22.02 -12.71
N SER A 402 7.11 21.11 -12.79
CA SER A 402 8.44 21.29 -12.20
C SER A 402 9.34 22.27 -12.96
N SER A 403 8.95 22.67 -14.18
CA SER A 403 9.72 23.59 -15.04
C SER A 403 9.48 25.05 -14.73
N GLN A 404 8.45 25.39 -13.92
CA GLN A 404 8.06 26.74 -13.58
C GLN A 404 7.92 26.94 -12.07
N GLU A 405 7.98 28.17 -11.63
CA GLU A 405 7.82 28.50 -10.20
C GLU A 405 6.40 28.22 -9.70
N THR A 406 6.29 27.78 -8.44
CA THR A 406 4.99 27.55 -7.79
C THR A 406 4.18 28.84 -7.73
N GLY A 407 2.89 28.74 -8.03
CA GLY A 407 1.97 29.88 -8.03
C GLY A 407 1.88 30.64 -9.37
N ILE A 408 2.67 30.26 -10.38
CA ILE A 408 2.54 30.81 -11.74
C ILE A 408 1.26 30.26 -12.39
N ILE A 409 0.53 31.12 -13.11
CA ILE A 409 -0.64 30.74 -13.90
C ILE A 409 -0.16 30.08 -15.18
N LEU A 410 -0.49 28.79 -15.33
CA LEU A 410 -0.11 27.97 -16.48
C LEU A 410 -1.10 28.06 -17.64
N ASP A 411 -2.38 28.32 -17.33
CA ASP A 411 -3.44 28.40 -18.34
C ASP A 411 -4.61 29.25 -17.83
N GLN A 412 -5.42 29.77 -18.73
CA GLN A 412 -6.61 30.57 -18.41
C GLN A 412 -7.77 30.27 -19.34
N THR A 413 -8.97 30.26 -18.81
CA THR A 413 -10.21 30.18 -19.61
C THR A 413 -11.21 31.21 -19.07
N PRO A 414 -11.68 32.16 -19.93
CA PRO A 414 -11.47 32.34 -21.37
C PRO A 414 -10.03 32.77 -21.74
N ALA A 415 -9.64 32.48 -22.96
CA ALA A 415 -8.33 32.85 -23.50
C ALA A 415 -8.14 34.38 -23.60
N ALA A 416 -6.89 34.84 -23.50
CA ALA A 416 -6.54 36.24 -23.66
C ALA A 416 -7.09 36.82 -24.98
N GLY A 417 -7.61 38.06 -24.94
CA GLY A 417 -8.19 38.74 -26.08
C GLY A 417 -9.68 38.45 -26.34
N MET A 418 -10.29 37.48 -25.64
CA MET A 418 -11.72 37.21 -25.71
C MET A 418 -12.55 38.29 -25.01
N SER A 419 -13.77 38.56 -25.50
CA SER A 419 -14.70 39.46 -24.82
C SER A 419 -15.43 38.72 -23.72
N VAL A 420 -15.31 39.18 -22.47
CA VAL A 420 -15.90 38.61 -21.26
C VAL A 420 -16.71 39.66 -20.52
N LYS A 421 -17.75 39.25 -19.79
CA LYS A 421 -18.53 40.14 -18.96
C LYS A 421 -17.69 40.60 -17.76
N LYS A 422 -17.85 41.85 -17.34
CA LYS A 422 -17.40 42.28 -15.99
C LYS A 422 -18.08 41.38 -14.95
N ASP A 423 -17.37 41.00 -13.92
CA ASP A 423 -17.78 40.00 -12.93
C ASP A 423 -17.98 38.55 -13.45
N GLY A 424 -17.51 38.28 -14.68
CA GLY A 424 -17.51 36.93 -15.26
C GLY A 424 -16.58 35.99 -14.51
N GLU A 425 -16.89 34.70 -14.60
CA GLU A 425 -16.02 33.66 -14.01
C GLU A 425 -14.86 33.35 -14.96
N VAL A 426 -13.65 33.32 -14.40
CA VAL A 426 -12.40 33.01 -15.11
C VAL A 426 -11.72 31.87 -14.40
N LEU A 427 -11.55 30.75 -15.10
CA LEU A 427 -10.81 29.60 -14.60
C LEU A 427 -9.32 29.84 -14.86
N LEU A 428 -8.51 29.72 -13.81
CA LEU A 428 -7.05 29.79 -13.86
C LEU A 428 -6.47 28.43 -13.46
N VAL A 429 -5.54 27.94 -14.26
CA VAL A 429 -4.72 26.76 -13.90
C VAL A 429 -3.42 27.29 -13.30
N VAL A 430 -3.21 27.05 -12.01
CA VAL A 430 -2.06 27.57 -11.25
C VAL A 430 -1.08 26.42 -10.96
N ASN A 431 0.21 26.71 -11.13
CA ASN A 431 1.26 25.73 -10.83
C ASN A 431 1.32 25.43 -9.32
N SER A 432 1.11 24.20 -8.95
CA SER A 432 1.32 23.72 -7.56
C SER A 432 2.79 23.44 -7.23
N GLY A 433 3.69 23.55 -8.22
CA GLY A 433 5.09 23.18 -8.10
C GLY A 433 5.34 21.70 -8.40
N ALA A 434 6.56 21.25 -8.13
CA ALA A 434 6.90 19.84 -8.25
C ALA A 434 6.10 19.00 -7.23
N LYS A 435 5.69 17.82 -7.63
CA LYS A 435 5.08 16.85 -6.72
C LYS A 435 6.04 16.58 -5.56
N THR A 436 5.56 16.78 -4.32
CA THR A 436 6.34 16.49 -3.13
C THR A 436 5.91 15.16 -2.53
N ILE A 437 6.88 14.38 -2.06
CA ILE A 437 6.69 13.10 -1.40
C ILE A 437 7.41 13.10 -0.06
N ASN A 438 6.98 12.24 0.87
CA ASN A 438 7.62 12.11 2.17
C ASN A 438 8.95 11.38 2.05
N VAL A 439 10.01 11.92 2.67
CA VAL A 439 11.31 11.26 2.82
C VAL A 439 11.14 10.13 3.84
N PRO A 440 11.37 8.86 3.47
CA PRO A 440 11.36 7.76 4.42
C PRO A 440 12.36 7.97 5.57
N ASP A 441 12.00 7.59 6.79
CA ASP A 441 12.95 7.58 7.90
C ASP A 441 13.80 6.32 7.82
N VAL A 442 15.07 6.51 7.49
CA VAL A 442 16.07 5.45 7.33
C VAL A 442 17.14 5.48 8.43
N THR A 443 16.90 6.19 9.52
CA THR A 443 17.81 6.23 10.68
C THR A 443 18.03 4.82 11.24
N ASN A 444 19.27 4.47 11.56
CA ASN A 444 19.71 3.14 11.96
C ASN A 444 19.55 2.02 10.90
N TYR A 445 19.35 2.35 9.63
CA TYR A 445 19.44 1.39 8.54
C TYR A 445 20.92 1.21 8.13
N LEU A 446 21.25 0.06 7.55
CA LEU A 446 22.50 -0.08 6.81
C LEU A 446 22.49 0.85 5.60
N GLN A 447 23.65 1.39 5.24
CA GLN A 447 23.78 2.32 4.11
C GLN A 447 23.05 1.83 2.87
N ALA A 448 23.30 0.59 2.43
CA ALA A 448 22.70 0.02 1.22
C ALA A 448 21.16 -0.06 1.30
N ASP A 449 20.61 -0.40 2.48
CA ASP A 449 19.16 -0.49 2.70
C ASP A 449 18.52 0.91 2.70
N ALA A 450 19.23 1.90 3.23
CA ALA A 450 18.80 3.29 3.24
C ALA A 450 18.76 3.88 1.82
N GLU A 451 19.83 3.69 1.04
CA GLU A 451 19.89 4.09 -0.37
C GLU A 451 18.75 3.47 -1.17
N GLN A 452 18.55 2.18 -1.04
CA GLN A 452 17.48 1.45 -1.73
C GLN A 452 16.08 1.96 -1.32
N THR A 453 15.88 2.23 -0.03
CA THR A 453 14.60 2.71 0.49
C THR A 453 14.25 4.09 -0.06
N LEU A 454 15.22 5.00 -0.08
CA LEU A 454 15.05 6.36 -0.61
C LEU A 454 14.88 6.36 -2.13
N GLN A 455 15.64 5.54 -2.86
CA GLN A 455 15.49 5.38 -4.32
C GLN A 455 14.13 4.79 -4.69
N ASN A 456 13.65 3.80 -3.94
CA ASN A 456 12.31 3.24 -4.14
C ASN A 456 11.18 4.24 -3.84
N ALA A 457 11.43 5.19 -2.96
CA ALA A 457 10.52 6.29 -2.68
C ALA A 457 10.55 7.41 -3.73
N GLY A 458 11.44 7.32 -4.73
CA GLY A 458 11.55 8.28 -5.82
C GLY A 458 12.56 9.40 -5.59
N PHE A 459 13.53 9.23 -4.67
CA PHE A 459 14.63 10.16 -4.43
C PHE A 459 15.93 9.69 -5.07
N GLU A 460 16.79 10.65 -5.43
CA GLU A 460 18.21 10.37 -5.65
C GLU A 460 18.94 10.38 -4.30
N THR A 461 20.07 9.67 -4.17
CA THR A 461 20.80 9.55 -2.92
C THR A 461 22.27 9.97 -3.07
N THR A 462 22.81 10.59 -2.03
CA THR A 462 24.24 10.89 -1.89
C THR A 462 24.66 10.54 -0.47
N VAL A 463 25.75 9.77 -0.32
CA VAL A 463 26.26 9.34 0.98
C VAL A 463 27.35 10.28 1.47
N ILE A 464 27.30 10.62 2.75
CA ILE A 464 28.32 11.40 3.47
C ILE A 464 28.70 10.61 4.73
N GLU A 465 29.96 10.30 4.88
CA GLU A 465 30.49 9.65 6.08
C GLU A 465 30.71 10.66 7.19
N VAL A 466 30.25 10.33 8.41
CA VAL A 466 30.37 11.17 9.60
C VAL A 466 30.73 10.30 10.82
N PRO A 467 31.61 10.77 11.73
CA PRO A 467 31.84 10.04 12.97
C PRO A 467 30.61 10.11 13.88
N ASP A 468 30.29 9.04 14.58
CA ASP A 468 29.21 8.99 15.56
C ASP A 468 29.53 7.97 16.67
N ASP A 469 29.49 8.43 17.93
CA ASP A 469 29.85 7.62 19.11
C ASP A 469 28.78 6.60 19.50
N LYS A 470 27.56 6.73 18.98
CA LYS A 470 26.39 5.93 19.39
C LYS A 470 25.94 4.95 18.31
N ILE A 471 26.19 5.26 17.04
CA ILE A 471 25.75 4.47 15.91
C ILE A 471 26.96 3.76 15.31
N ALA A 472 26.82 2.45 15.15
CA ALA A 472 27.91 1.62 14.63
C ALA A 472 28.29 2.03 13.17
N ALA A 473 29.53 1.83 12.80
CA ALA A 473 30.03 2.09 11.45
C ALA A 473 29.19 1.38 10.40
N GLY A 474 28.86 2.08 9.30
CA GLY A 474 28.05 1.57 8.19
C GLY A 474 26.53 1.77 8.37
N TYR A 475 26.08 2.33 9.48
CA TYR A 475 24.66 2.63 9.72
C TYR A 475 24.37 4.13 9.57
N VAL A 476 23.15 4.45 9.11
CA VAL A 476 22.69 5.82 8.90
C VAL A 476 22.42 6.52 10.24
N THR A 477 23.03 7.68 10.41
CA THR A 477 22.81 8.57 11.56
C THR A 477 21.60 9.48 11.35
N SER A 478 21.46 10.04 10.14
CA SER A 478 20.35 10.91 9.76
C SER A 478 20.34 11.12 8.24
N THR A 479 19.30 11.83 7.75
CA THR A 479 19.21 12.27 6.36
C THR A 479 18.97 13.76 6.26
N GLU A 480 19.31 14.36 5.11
CA GLU A 480 18.98 15.74 4.73
C GLU A 480 18.31 15.76 3.34
N PRO A 481 17.01 16.06 3.24
CA PRO A 481 16.07 16.39 4.32
C PRO A 481 15.86 15.25 5.32
N LYS A 482 15.46 15.57 6.55
CA LYS A 482 15.23 14.56 7.61
C LYS A 482 14.12 13.58 7.23
N GLY A 483 14.20 12.37 7.73
CA GLY A 483 13.12 11.39 7.66
C GLY A 483 11.78 12.00 8.11
N ASN A 484 10.71 11.63 7.42
CA ASN A 484 9.34 12.16 7.56
C ASN A 484 9.14 13.64 7.13
N ALA A 485 10.16 14.32 6.61
CA ALA A 485 9.99 15.62 5.95
C ALA A 485 9.47 15.41 4.50
N THR A 486 8.85 16.43 3.92
CA THR A 486 8.46 16.42 2.50
C THR A 486 9.56 17.02 1.64
N ALA A 487 9.84 16.38 0.51
CA ALA A 487 10.78 16.86 -0.50
C ALA A 487 10.25 16.60 -1.92
N PRO A 488 10.70 17.36 -2.94
CA PRO A 488 10.30 17.11 -4.33
C PRO A 488 10.66 15.70 -4.78
N GLU A 489 9.76 15.03 -5.49
CA GLU A 489 10.04 13.74 -6.14
C GLU A 489 11.22 13.90 -7.10
N GLY A 490 12.18 12.96 -7.07
CA GLY A 490 13.43 13.03 -7.84
C GLY A 490 14.52 13.93 -7.25
N SER A 491 14.27 14.61 -6.11
CA SER A 491 15.34 15.40 -5.46
C SER A 491 16.34 14.50 -4.74
N THR A 492 17.56 15.02 -4.52
CA THR A 492 18.64 14.29 -3.85
C THR A 492 18.49 14.38 -2.33
N VAL A 493 18.47 13.23 -1.66
CA VAL A 493 18.55 13.09 -0.20
C VAL A 493 19.98 12.68 0.18
N LYS A 494 20.61 13.47 1.06
CA LYS A 494 21.92 13.13 1.63
C LYS A 494 21.71 12.15 2.78
N ILE A 495 22.47 11.07 2.77
CA ILE A 495 22.48 10.04 3.81
C ILE A 495 23.77 10.22 4.60
N LEU A 496 23.66 10.52 5.88
CA LEU A 496 24.80 10.59 6.77
C LEU A 496 25.02 9.20 7.39
N VAL A 497 26.17 8.61 7.11
CA VAL A 497 26.52 7.24 7.55
C VAL A 497 27.64 7.31 8.57
N SER A 498 27.45 6.61 9.69
CA SER A 498 28.46 6.54 10.75
C SER A 498 29.73 5.83 10.29
N THR A 499 30.89 6.39 10.61
CA THR A 499 32.20 5.72 10.56
C THR A 499 32.56 5.03 11.88
N GLY A 500 31.66 5.10 12.88
CA GLY A 500 31.94 4.76 14.27
C GLY A 500 32.51 5.95 15.04
N PRO A 501 32.89 5.73 16.30
CA PRO A 501 33.47 6.78 17.12
C PRO A 501 34.72 7.38 16.47
N GLU A 502 34.88 8.69 16.62
CA GLU A 502 36.10 9.36 16.16
C GLU A 502 37.29 8.76 16.91
N ASN A 503 38.24 8.17 16.18
CA ASN A 503 39.43 7.59 16.78
C ASN A 503 40.20 8.69 17.53
N GLU A 504 40.12 8.71 18.86
CA GLU A 504 41.00 9.54 19.65
C GLU A 504 42.44 9.09 19.40
N GLN A 505 43.22 9.93 18.73
CA GLN A 505 44.64 9.67 18.53
C GLN A 505 45.36 9.68 19.89
N ILE A 506 46.24 8.72 20.10
CA ILE A 506 47.05 8.54 21.30
C ILE A 506 48.41 9.21 21.07
N ALA A 507 48.80 10.12 21.97
CA ALA A 507 50.13 10.69 21.91
C ALA A 507 51.17 9.65 22.32
N VAL A 508 52.21 9.46 21.49
CA VAL A 508 53.33 8.56 21.82
C VAL A 508 53.97 8.98 23.14
N PRO A 509 54.03 8.09 24.14
CA PRO A 509 54.63 8.42 25.45
C PRO A 509 56.11 8.72 25.34
N ASN A 510 56.61 9.63 26.18
CA ASN A 510 58.04 9.93 26.23
C ASN A 510 58.76 8.86 27.05
N VAL A 511 59.40 7.91 26.38
CA VAL A 511 60.17 6.81 26.94
C VAL A 511 61.69 6.94 26.75
N ILE A 512 62.15 8.08 26.21
CA ILE A 512 63.58 8.37 26.07
C ILE A 512 64.24 8.41 27.42
N ASP A 513 65.47 7.93 27.54
CA ASP A 513 66.28 7.77 28.76
C ASP A 513 65.71 6.76 29.77
N LYS A 514 64.69 5.99 29.43
CA LYS A 514 64.16 4.90 30.25
C LYS A 514 64.77 3.55 29.85
N ASN A 515 64.77 2.60 30.80
CA ASN A 515 65.14 1.23 30.46
C ASN A 515 64.08 0.63 29.53
N ILE A 516 64.53 -0.22 28.60
CA ILE A 516 63.69 -0.82 27.55
C ILE A 516 62.45 -1.54 28.13
N GLU A 517 62.54 -2.24 29.23
CA GLU A 517 61.41 -2.94 29.86
C GLU A 517 60.35 -1.96 30.39
N ALA A 518 60.81 -0.86 31.00
CA ALA A 518 59.94 0.23 31.42
C ALA A 518 59.27 0.94 30.25
N ALA A 519 60.02 1.15 29.17
CA ALA A 519 59.52 1.77 27.92
C ALA A 519 58.45 0.90 27.25
N ARG A 520 58.65 -0.43 27.19
CA ARG A 520 57.63 -1.38 26.67
C ARG A 520 56.35 -1.27 27.45
N THR A 521 56.43 -1.36 28.78
CA THR A 521 55.28 -1.30 29.66
C THR A 521 54.47 0.02 29.47
N GLU A 522 55.18 1.13 29.28
CA GLU A 522 54.55 2.45 29.14
C GLU A 522 53.92 2.65 27.78
N ILE A 523 54.52 2.14 26.70
CA ILE A 523 53.96 2.16 25.35
C ILE A 523 52.67 1.28 25.31
N GLU A 524 52.75 0.08 25.86
CA GLU A 524 51.60 -0.84 25.91
C GLU A 524 50.46 -0.28 26.78
N ALA A 525 50.78 0.32 27.94
CA ALA A 525 49.81 0.98 28.83
C ALA A 525 49.15 2.19 28.17
N ALA A 526 49.80 2.82 27.23
CA ALA A 526 49.21 3.92 26.41
C ALA A 526 48.28 3.40 25.28
N GLY A 527 48.13 2.08 25.08
CA GLY A 527 47.31 1.51 24.01
C GLY A 527 48.01 1.46 22.67
N LEU A 528 49.36 1.47 22.67
CA LEU A 528 50.22 1.35 21.49
C LEU A 528 50.98 0.01 21.51
N GLN A 529 51.49 -0.43 20.39
CA GLN A 529 52.30 -1.64 20.28
C GLN A 529 53.78 -1.31 20.19
N VAL A 530 54.64 -2.15 20.81
CA VAL A 530 56.08 -2.05 20.63
C VAL A 530 56.44 -2.67 19.30
N GLY A 531 57.09 -1.88 18.43
CA GLY A 531 57.61 -2.28 17.11
C GLY A 531 59.00 -2.91 17.20
N ASP A 532 59.80 -2.66 16.17
CA ASP A 532 61.17 -3.18 16.10
C ASP A 532 62.06 -2.48 17.11
N VAL A 533 62.95 -3.29 17.74
CA VAL A 533 63.98 -2.79 18.65
C VAL A 533 65.33 -2.87 17.95
N THR A 534 65.93 -1.70 17.75
CA THR A 534 67.26 -1.58 17.09
C THR A 534 68.33 -1.22 18.11
N LEU A 535 69.47 -1.86 18.05
CA LEU A 535 70.61 -1.57 18.93
C LEU A 535 71.49 -0.51 18.24
N GLN A 536 71.88 0.53 18.97
CA GLN A 536 72.81 1.57 18.51
C GLN A 536 73.84 1.86 19.62
N ASP A 537 75.11 1.82 19.31
CA ASP A 537 76.16 2.17 20.25
C ASP A 537 76.12 3.67 20.58
N ASP A 538 75.88 3.99 21.85
CA ASP A 538 75.99 5.34 22.42
C ASP A 538 76.82 5.28 23.72
N SER A 539 78.05 5.82 23.65
CA SER A 539 78.96 5.78 24.79
C SER A 539 78.57 6.59 26.01
N ASP A 540 77.52 7.45 25.87
CA ASP A 540 77.13 8.37 26.90
C ASP A 540 75.88 7.87 27.67
N LYS A 541 75.27 6.72 27.29
CA LYS A 541 74.11 6.15 27.91
C LYS A 541 74.35 4.73 28.47
N PRO A 542 73.71 4.35 29.57
CA PRO A 542 73.73 2.99 30.08
C PRO A 542 73.13 1.99 29.05
N GLU A 543 73.66 0.76 29.08
CA GLU A 543 73.19 -0.35 28.24
C GLU A 543 71.68 -0.60 28.44
N ASN A 544 70.92 -0.86 27.33
CA ASN A 544 69.45 -1.05 27.31
C ASN A 544 68.64 0.22 27.67
N THR A 545 69.19 1.42 27.42
CA THR A 545 68.48 2.68 27.59
C THR A 545 67.95 3.17 26.28
N VAL A 546 66.66 3.57 26.20
CA VAL A 546 66.02 4.10 24.99
C VAL A 546 66.68 5.41 24.56
N ILE A 547 67.19 5.44 23.34
CA ILE A 547 67.86 6.58 22.72
C ILE A 547 66.81 7.41 21.91
N GLU A 548 66.00 6.71 21.14
CA GLU A 548 65.02 7.30 20.23
C GLU A 548 63.81 6.40 20.04
N THR A 549 62.66 7.00 19.68
CA THR A 549 61.44 6.28 19.26
C THR A 549 60.97 6.78 17.90
N ASN A 550 60.36 5.90 17.13
CA ASN A 550 59.70 6.28 15.87
C ASN A 550 58.32 5.60 15.80
N PRO A 551 57.22 6.36 15.87
CA PRO A 551 57.14 7.86 15.88
C PRO A 551 57.75 8.51 17.13
N LEU A 552 58.06 9.80 17.04
CA LEU A 552 58.65 10.58 18.13
C LEU A 552 57.69 10.78 19.30
N PRO A 553 58.17 10.98 20.54
CA PRO A 553 57.33 11.28 21.68
C PRO A 553 56.41 12.51 21.46
N GLY A 554 55.17 12.40 21.87
CA GLY A 554 54.14 13.44 21.72
C GLY A 554 53.45 13.51 20.38
N VAL A 555 53.89 12.73 19.39
CA VAL A 555 53.19 12.62 18.09
C VAL A 555 51.88 11.88 18.28
N PRO A 556 50.74 12.45 17.86
CA PRO A 556 49.47 11.74 17.88
C PRO A 556 49.46 10.64 16.81
N VAL A 557 49.09 9.41 17.22
CA VAL A 557 49.00 8.23 16.36
C VAL A 557 47.74 7.45 16.67
N ASP A 558 47.31 6.64 15.74
CA ASP A 558 46.10 5.80 15.95
C ASP A 558 46.38 4.72 17.00
N PRO A 559 45.39 4.26 17.76
CA PRO A 559 45.48 3.12 18.66
C PRO A 559 46.15 1.91 17.97
N ASP A 560 46.85 1.09 18.74
CA ASP A 560 47.63 -0.07 18.25
C ASP A 560 48.78 0.24 17.28
N THR A 561 49.12 1.53 17.06
CA THR A 561 50.28 1.88 16.22
C THR A 561 51.58 1.33 16.82
N LYS A 562 52.46 0.79 15.96
CA LYS A 562 53.76 0.27 16.38
C LYS A 562 54.73 1.40 16.58
N VAL A 563 55.33 1.45 17.77
CA VAL A 563 56.40 2.37 18.13
C VAL A 563 57.73 1.62 18.12
N ASN A 564 58.58 1.90 17.16
CA ASN A 564 59.92 1.34 17.09
C ASN A 564 60.85 2.04 18.11
N ILE A 565 61.75 1.28 18.70
CA ILE A 565 62.61 1.73 19.80
C ILE A 565 64.09 1.54 19.37
N VAL A 566 64.90 2.57 19.58
CA VAL A 566 66.37 2.48 19.44
C VAL A 566 66.95 2.51 20.85
N VAL A 567 67.81 1.51 21.20
CA VAL A 567 68.48 1.38 22.48
C VAL A 567 69.96 1.20 22.36
#